data_6ddba17a9e26590021ab532cf38c574b
#
_entry.id   6ddba17a9e26590021ab532cf38c574b
#
_cell.length_a   1.000
_cell.length_b   1.000
_cell.length_c   1.000
_cell.angle_alpha   90.00
_cell.angle_beta   90.00
_cell.angle_gamma   90.00
#
_symmetry.space_group_name_H-M   'P 1'
#
loop_
_entity.id
_entity.type
_entity.pdbx_description
1 polymer ?
#
loop_
_entity_poly.entity_id
_entity_poly.type
_entity_poly.pdbx_seq_one_letter_code
_entity_poly.pdbx_strand_id
1 'polypeptide(L)'
;MKSPKLLADAASKLKEVEDLIPKVRVIPDKLKKKLLKNVAEARENFARLSREVTVDNVELARFILRTSSKLKEATVNLKSEGVKEYVKEVDKVLRYSRAVRYDFTNLALKVKSAYRAYIIGLIPYFILSGFFGLAFAITALILMFPVIISVRGMKRRSSMGLFLASVSIPIPLVLGALAINYGVHALQDPSEISSVAAQLHIPYAAAEGLVALTLVLGVIELVSLSYAAVMFYLHRHAFL
;
A
#
# COMPACT_ATOMS: atom_id res chain seq x y z
N MET A 1 18.85 -6.42 22.04
CA MET A 1 18.21 -6.79 20.77
C MET A 1 19.16 -7.65 19.94
N LYS A 2 18.67 -8.75 19.35
CA LYS A 2 19.48 -9.65 18.51
C LYS A 2 19.37 -9.32 17.01
N SER A 3 18.25 -8.73 16.60
CA SER A 3 18.01 -8.39 15.19
C SER A 3 19.02 -7.44 14.56
N PRO A 4 19.53 -6.37 15.24
CA PRO A 4 20.53 -5.49 14.68
C PRO A 4 21.79 -6.22 14.20
N LYS A 5 22.31 -7.16 15.01
CA LYS A 5 23.48 -7.96 14.66
C LYS A 5 23.23 -8.85 13.43
N LEU A 6 22.10 -9.56 13.41
CA LEU A 6 21.74 -10.43 12.28
C LEU A 6 21.54 -9.65 10.97
N LEU A 7 21.01 -8.42 11.04
CA LEU A 7 20.86 -7.55 9.87
C LEU A 7 22.22 -7.02 9.38
N ALA A 8 23.13 -6.69 10.30
CA ALA A 8 24.49 -6.30 9.95
C ALA A 8 25.25 -7.47 9.31
N ASP A 9 25.09 -8.69 9.82
CA ASP A 9 25.66 -9.90 9.23
C ASP A 9 25.09 -10.17 7.84
N ALA A 10 23.78 -9.94 7.61
CA ALA A 10 23.15 -10.05 6.29
C ALA A 10 23.72 -9.01 5.31
N ALA A 11 23.93 -7.78 5.74
CA ALA A 11 24.58 -6.75 4.93
C ALA A 11 26.01 -7.12 4.57
N SER A 12 26.78 -7.73 5.50
CA SER A 12 28.12 -8.26 5.23
C SER A 12 28.10 -9.36 4.17
N LYS A 13 27.12 -10.28 4.24
CA LYS A 13 26.96 -11.32 3.20
C LYS A 13 26.65 -10.75 1.82
N LEU A 14 25.83 -9.68 1.75
CA LEU A 14 25.56 -9.02 0.46
C LEU A 14 26.79 -8.26 -0.06
N LYS A 15 27.69 -7.76 0.81
CA LYS A 15 28.96 -7.21 0.35
C LYS A 15 29.83 -8.28 -0.33
N GLU A 16 29.89 -9.48 0.26
CA GLU A 16 30.59 -10.60 -0.38
C GLU A 16 29.98 -10.96 -1.76
N VAL A 17 28.64 -10.89 -1.91
CA VAL A 17 27.95 -11.06 -3.23
C VAL A 17 28.36 -9.96 -4.21
N GLU A 18 28.40 -8.71 -3.76
CA GLU A 18 28.81 -7.55 -4.57
C GLU A 18 30.25 -7.75 -5.12
N ASP A 19 31.17 -8.27 -4.31
CA ASP A 19 32.56 -8.54 -4.67
C ASP A 19 32.71 -9.77 -5.62
N LEU A 20 31.73 -10.67 -5.62
CA LEU A 20 31.72 -11.88 -6.45
C LEU A 20 31.11 -11.66 -7.84
N ILE A 21 30.03 -10.86 -7.97
CA ILE A 21 29.32 -10.63 -9.24
C ILE A 21 30.26 -10.24 -10.41
N PRO A 22 31.26 -9.35 -10.26
CA PRO A 22 32.17 -9.00 -11.35
C PRO A 22 32.98 -10.20 -11.87
N LYS A 23 33.29 -11.16 -10.98
CA LYS A 23 34.12 -12.32 -11.29
C LYS A 23 33.35 -13.43 -12.03
N VAL A 24 32.02 -13.38 -12.00
CA VAL A 24 31.15 -14.38 -12.67
C VAL A 24 31.11 -14.11 -14.16
N ARG A 25 31.71 -14.99 -14.96
CA ARG A 25 31.81 -14.84 -16.42
C ARG A 25 30.50 -15.03 -17.17
N VAL A 26 29.59 -15.85 -16.64
CA VAL A 26 28.31 -16.21 -17.30
C VAL A 26 27.27 -15.09 -17.32
N ILE A 27 27.48 -13.98 -16.57
CA ILE A 27 26.57 -12.84 -16.53
C ILE A 27 27.03 -11.79 -17.56
N PRO A 28 26.15 -11.35 -18.50
CA PRO A 28 26.46 -10.24 -19.41
C PRO A 28 26.76 -8.94 -18.68
N ASP A 29 27.68 -8.11 -19.16
CA ASP A 29 28.15 -6.89 -18.46
C ASP A 29 27.07 -5.86 -18.20
N LYS A 30 26.12 -5.70 -19.12
CA LYS A 30 24.94 -4.84 -18.92
C LYS A 30 24.10 -5.30 -17.72
N LEU A 31 23.98 -6.63 -17.55
CA LEU A 31 23.22 -7.22 -16.45
C LEU A 31 24.01 -7.15 -15.13
N LYS A 32 25.35 -7.32 -15.16
CA LYS A 32 26.21 -7.14 -13.98
C LYS A 32 26.02 -5.79 -13.34
N LYS A 33 26.02 -4.70 -14.13
CA LYS A 33 25.81 -3.34 -13.62
C LYS A 33 24.46 -3.20 -12.89
N LYS A 34 23.39 -3.77 -13.44
CA LYS A 34 22.07 -3.76 -12.81
C LYS A 34 22.05 -4.57 -11.49
N LEU A 35 22.63 -5.76 -11.51
CA LEU A 35 22.69 -6.64 -10.34
C LEU A 35 23.53 -6.02 -9.22
N LEU A 36 24.70 -5.44 -9.53
CA LEU A 36 25.53 -4.72 -8.57
C LEU A 36 24.76 -3.56 -7.90
N LYS A 37 24.06 -2.75 -8.70
CA LYS A 37 23.22 -1.67 -8.16
C LYS A 37 22.16 -2.21 -7.20
N ASN A 38 21.46 -3.29 -7.57
CA ASN A 38 20.39 -3.87 -6.77
C ASN A 38 20.92 -4.49 -5.47
N VAL A 39 22.06 -5.18 -5.52
CA VAL A 39 22.70 -5.78 -4.34
C VAL A 39 23.27 -4.69 -3.41
N ALA A 40 23.93 -3.67 -3.97
CA ALA A 40 24.43 -2.54 -3.18
C ALA A 40 23.30 -1.81 -2.45
N GLU A 41 22.18 -1.54 -3.13
CA GLU A 41 21.00 -0.93 -2.50
C GLU A 41 20.44 -1.81 -1.38
N ALA A 42 20.32 -3.13 -1.62
CA ALA A 42 19.83 -4.06 -0.60
C ALA A 42 20.76 -4.11 0.63
N ARG A 43 22.10 -4.12 0.40
CA ARG A 43 23.11 -4.04 1.44
C ARG A 43 22.99 -2.77 2.28
N GLU A 44 22.88 -1.63 1.63
CA GLU A 44 22.72 -0.34 2.31
C GLU A 44 21.44 -0.27 3.13
N ASN A 45 20.33 -0.80 2.60
CA ASN A 45 19.06 -0.87 3.31
C ASN A 45 19.19 -1.71 4.59
N PHE A 46 19.81 -2.89 4.55
CA PHE A 46 20.00 -3.71 5.75
C PHE A 46 21.01 -3.10 6.71
N ALA A 47 22.10 -2.49 6.23
CA ALA A 47 23.07 -1.79 7.07
C ALA A 47 22.46 -0.58 7.78
N ARG A 48 21.62 0.19 7.10
CA ARG A 48 20.87 1.29 7.71
C ARG A 48 19.87 0.77 8.73
N LEU A 49 19.09 -0.26 8.33
CA LEU A 49 18.07 -0.84 9.18
C LEU A 49 18.67 -1.43 10.48
N SER A 50 19.85 -2.02 10.45
CA SER A 50 20.52 -2.54 11.66
C SER A 50 20.74 -1.48 12.74
N ARG A 51 20.77 -0.18 12.36
CA ARG A 51 20.90 0.96 13.28
C ARG A 51 19.55 1.56 13.69
N GLU A 52 18.50 1.35 12.88
CA GLU A 52 17.16 1.94 13.07
C GLU A 52 16.16 0.99 13.75
N VAL A 53 16.56 -0.24 14.12
CA VAL A 53 15.66 -1.24 14.72
C VAL A 53 15.05 -0.73 16.02
N THR A 54 13.74 -0.64 16.07
CA THR A 54 12.96 -0.32 17.27
C THR A 54 12.16 -1.53 17.78
N VAL A 55 11.90 -2.52 16.90
CA VAL A 55 11.17 -3.75 17.20
C VAL A 55 12.07 -4.96 16.94
N ASP A 56 12.33 -5.78 17.95
CA ASP A 56 13.21 -6.95 17.82
C ASP A 56 12.44 -8.16 17.23
N ASN A 57 12.61 -8.42 15.94
CA ASN A 57 12.03 -9.56 15.23
C ASN A 57 13.13 -10.52 14.79
N VAL A 58 13.57 -11.37 15.72
CA VAL A 58 14.70 -12.28 15.51
C VAL A 58 14.44 -13.31 14.41
N GLU A 59 13.20 -13.80 14.27
CA GLU A 59 12.85 -14.79 13.24
C GLU A 59 13.00 -14.22 11.85
N LEU A 60 12.45 -13.01 11.64
CA LEU A 60 12.56 -12.32 10.36
C LEU A 60 14.02 -11.94 10.05
N ALA A 61 14.79 -11.49 11.04
CA ALA A 61 16.22 -11.20 10.88
C ALA A 61 17.02 -12.43 10.48
N ARG A 62 16.73 -13.61 11.08
CA ARG A 62 17.34 -14.89 10.68
C ARG A 62 16.95 -15.30 9.26
N PHE A 63 15.70 -15.10 8.88
CA PHE A 63 15.24 -15.37 7.52
C PHE A 63 16.01 -14.52 6.51
N ILE A 64 16.20 -13.23 6.78
CA ILE A 64 16.97 -12.31 5.94
C ILE A 64 18.43 -12.78 5.81
N LEU A 65 19.08 -13.11 6.92
CA LEU A 65 20.46 -13.61 6.92
C LEU A 65 20.59 -14.91 6.09
N ARG A 66 19.67 -15.86 6.28
CA ARG A 66 19.65 -17.10 5.48
C ARG A 66 19.46 -16.83 3.99
N THR A 67 18.58 -15.89 3.64
CA THR A 67 18.33 -15.53 2.24
C THR A 67 19.56 -14.86 1.62
N SER A 68 20.24 -13.98 2.35
CA SER A 68 21.50 -13.36 1.92
C SER A 68 22.63 -14.39 1.74
N SER A 69 22.71 -15.37 2.65
CA SER A 69 23.70 -16.48 2.55
C SER A 69 23.41 -17.38 1.34
N LYS A 70 22.13 -17.74 1.10
CA LYS A 70 21.76 -18.51 -0.09
C LYS A 70 22.09 -17.78 -1.38
N LEU A 71 21.88 -16.45 -1.41
CA LEU A 71 22.23 -15.65 -2.60
C LEU A 71 23.74 -15.68 -2.85
N LYS A 72 24.58 -15.63 -1.80
CA LYS A 72 26.04 -15.81 -1.91
C LYS A 72 26.39 -17.17 -2.52
N GLU A 73 25.83 -18.24 -1.99
CA GLU A 73 26.06 -19.61 -2.51
C GLU A 73 25.63 -19.75 -3.96
N ALA A 74 24.45 -19.18 -4.32
CA ALA A 74 23.96 -19.15 -5.69
C ALA A 74 24.88 -18.34 -6.62
N THR A 75 25.54 -17.29 -6.12
CA THR A 75 26.49 -16.49 -6.90
C THR A 75 27.75 -17.29 -7.22
N VAL A 76 28.27 -18.03 -6.26
CA VAL A 76 29.48 -18.88 -6.44
C VAL A 76 29.21 -20.03 -7.43
N ASN A 77 28.02 -20.64 -7.34
CA ASN A 77 27.67 -21.83 -8.12
C ASN A 77 26.88 -21.50 -9.40
N LEU A 78 26.88 -20.25 -9.85
CA LEU A 78 26.02 -19.79 -10.95
C LEU A 78 26.49 -20.37 -12.30
N LYS A 79 25.57 -21.12 -12.95
CA LYS A 79 25.70 -21.64 -14.32
C LYS A 79 24.90 -20.78 -15.30
N SER A 80 25.23 -20.83 -16.58
CA SER A 80 24.57 -20.05 -17.64
C SER A 80 23.04 -20.23 -17.68
N GLU A 81 22.57 -21.45 -17.46
CA GLU A 81 21.14 -21.80 -17.44
C GLU A 81 20.38 -21.16 -16.26
N GLY A 82 21.06 -20.89 -15.12
CA GLY A 82 20.50 -20.34 -13.87
C GLY A 82 20.45 -18.82 -13.80
N VAL A 83 20.99 -18.09 -14.80
CA VAL A 83 21.09 -16.61 -14.72
C VAL A 83 19.74 -15.92 -14.57
N LYS A 84 18.70 -16.38 -15.28
CA LYS A 84 17.34 -15.80 -15.15
C LYS A 84 16.76 -15.95 -13.74
N GLU A 85 16.98 -17.09 -13.11
CA GLU A 85 16.51 -17.38 -11.77
C GLU A 85 17.31 -16.59 -10.72
N TYR A 86 18.61 -16.50 -10.90
CA TYR A 86 19.47 -15.67 -10.06
C TYR A 86 19.05 -14.20 -10.07
N VAL A 87 18.70 -13.63 -11.23
CA VAL A 87 18.18 -12.26 -11.34
C VAL A 87 16.90 -12.09 -10.49
N LYS A 88 15.99 -13.07 -10.54
CA LYS A 88 14.76 -13.04 -9.72
C LYS A 88 15.08 -13.09 -8.22
N GLU A 89 16.07 -13.87 -7.81
CA GLU A 89 16.47 -13.94 -6.40
C GLU A 89 17.12 -12.62 -5.92
N VAL A 90 17.95 -11.98 -6.75
CA VAL A 90 18.49 -10.64 -6.43
C VAL A 90 17.36 -9.62 -6.31
N ASP A 91 16.41 -9.59 -7.26
CA ASP A 91 15.27 -8.67 -7.23
C ASP A 91 14.35 -8.94 -6.01
N LYS A 92 14.24 -10.19 -5.58
CA LYS A 92 13.51 -10.58 -4.38
C LYS A 92 14.20 -10.10 -3.10
N VAL A 93 15.51 -10.25 -2.99
CA VAL A 93 16.29 -9.71 -1.86
C VAL A 93 16.17 -8.19 -1.80
N LEU A 94 16.25 -7.51 -2.93
CA LEU A 94 16.04 -6.05 -2.99
C LEU A 94 14.65 -5.65 -2.50
N ARG A 95 13.59 -6.34 -2.97
CA ARG A 95 12.21 -6.08 -2.48
C ARG A 95 12.09 -6.31 -0.99
N TYR A 96 12.66 -7.39 -0.46
CA TYR A 96 12.67 -7.64 0.98
C TYR A 96 13.41 -6.55 1.75
N SER A 97 14.58 -6.08 1.27
CA SER A 97 15.34 -5.03 1.96
C SER A 97 14.55 -3.71 2.12
N ARG A 98 13.65 -3.41 1.18
CA ARG A 98 12.77 -2.24 1.26
C ARG A 98 11.57 -2.48 2.18
N ALA A 99 10.97 -3.68 2.12
CA ALA A 99 9.74 -4.00 2.85
C ALA A 99 9.97 -4.27 4.34
N VAL A 100 11.04 -4.93 4.71
CA VAL A 100 11.30 -5.35 6.10
C VAL A 100 11.52 -4.18 7.06
N ARG A 101 11.84 -2.99 6.55
CA ARG A 101 11.93 -1.78 7.37
C ARG A 101 10.65 -1.55 8.17
N TYR A 102 9.51 -1.87 7.59
CA TYR A 102 8.21 -1.70 8.24
C TYR A 102 8.00 -2.66 9.42
N ASP A 103 8.66 -3.82 9.42
CA ASP A 103 8.54 -4.84 10.47
C ASP A 103 9.53 -4.65 11.63
N PHE A 104 10.61 -3.90 11.38
CA PHE A 104 11.61 -3.55 12.40
C PHE A 104 11.46 -2.14 12.97
N THR A 105 10.51 -1.36 12.43
CA THR A 105 10.25 0.01 12.88
C THR A 105 8.75 0.22 13.12
N ASN A 106 8.38 1.33 13.78
CA ASN A 106 6.98 1.69 14.01
C ASN A 106 6.23 2.14 12.74
N LEU A 107 6.86 2.08 11.56
CA LEU A 107 6.23 2.44 10.28
C LEU A 107 5.07 1.52 9.91
N ALA A 108 5.03 0.29 10.42
CA ALA A 108 3.90 -0.62 10.26
C ALA A 108 2.58 -0.01 10.77
N LEU A 109 2.63 0.83 11.81
CA LEU A 109 1.45 1.53 12.35
C LEU A 109 0.88 2.53 11.34
N LYS A 110 1.74 3.22 10.57
CA LYS A 110 1.31 4.16 9.53
C LYS A 110 0.59 3.45 8.39
N VAL A 111 1.09 2.28 7.96
CA VAL A 111 0.43 1.44 6.95
C VAL A 111 -0.93 0.95 7.46
N LYS A 112 -1.01 0.55 8.73
CA LYS A 112 -2.26 0.13 9.37
C LYS A 112 -3.27 1.29 9.48
N SER A 113 -2.80 2.50 9.76
CA SER A 113 -3.65 3.71 9.78
C SER A 113 -4.19 4.02 8.38
N ALA A 114 -3.36 3.97 7.34
CA ALA A 114 -3.80 4.15 5.96
C ALA A 114 -4.86 3.12 5.53
N TYR A 115 -4.66 1.86 5.89
CA TYR A 115 -5.63 0.80 5.64
C TYR A 115 -6.97 1.05 6.35
N ARG A 116 -6.94 1.53 7.62
CA ARG A 116 -8.16 1.88 8.36
C ARG A 116 -8.88 3.06 7.70
N ALA A 117 -8.15 4.11 7.33
CA ALA A 117 -8.70 5.26 6.65
C ALA A 117 -9.36 4.88 5.31
N TYR A 118 -8.74 3.97 4.54
CA TYR A 118 -9.33 3.44 3.32
C TYR A 118 -10.69 2.78 3.57
N ILE A 119 -10.79 1.92 4.60
CA ILE A 119 -12.06 1.27 4.94
C ILE A 119 -13.09 2.31 5.42
N ILE A 120 -12.69 3.24 6.29
CA ILE A 120 -13.57 4.30 6.82
C ILE A 120 -14.13 5.16 5.68
N GLY A 121 -13.31 5.51 4.69
CA GLY A 121 -13.75 6.31 3.55
C GLY A 121 -14.63 5.56 2.55
N LEU A 122 -14.51 4.23 2.45
CA LEU A 122 -15.38 3.43 1.59
C LEU A 122 -16.79 3.23 2.14
N ILE A 123 -16.98 3.27 3.46
CA ILE A 123 -18.32 3.11 4.06
C ILE A 123 -19.28 4.21 3.57
N PRO A 124 -18.94 5.51 3.68
CA PRO A 124 -19.76 6.57 3.12
C PRO A 124 -20.03 6.40 1.63
N TYR A 125 -19.03 6.01 0.84
CA TYR A 125 -19.19 5.77 -0.59
C TYR A 125 -20.33 4.80 -0.91
N PHE A 126 -20.35 3.63 -0.26
CA PHE A 126 -21.41 2.64 -0.49
C PHE A 126 -22.78 3.13 -0.02
N ILE A 127 -22.84 3.94 1.02
CA ILE A 127 -24.10 4.54 1.49
C ILE A 127 -24.57 5.61 0.49
N LEU A 128 -23.71 6.55 0.15
CA LEU A 128 -24.03 7.69 -0.71
C LEU A 128 -24.36 7.28 -2.14
N SER A 129 -23.72 6.23 -2.67
CA SER A 129 -23.94 5.75 -4.03
C SER A 129 -25.41 5.41 -4.32
N GLY A 130 -26.16 4.97 -3.30
CA GLY A 130 -27.60 4.72 -3.43
C GLY A 130 -28.45 5.99 -3.57
N PHE A 131 -27.97 7.13 -3.06
CA PHE A 131 -28.69 8.41 -3.12
C PHE A 131 -28.39 9.23 -4.37
N PHE A 132 -27.21 9.08 -4.96
CA PHE A 132 -26.75 9.85 -6.13
C PHE A 132 -27.13 9.23 -7.47
N GLY A 133 -28.11 8.32 -7.47
CA GLY A 133 -28.72 7.77 -8.67
C GLY A 133 -28.16 6.44 -9.14
N LEU A 134 -28.84 5.83 -10.09
CA LEU A 134 -28.62 4.46 -10.55
C LEU A 134 -27.18 4.22 -11.05
N ALA A 135 -26.59 5.20 -11.72
CA ALA A 135 -25.23 5.08 -12.25
C ALA A 135 -24.19 4.87 -11.14
N PHE A 136 -24.27 5.62 -10.03
CA PHE A 136 -23.39 5.45 -8.90
C PHE A 136 -23.68 4.15 -8.13
N ALA A 137 -24.94 3.76 -7.99
CA ALA A 137 -25.32 2.49 -7.38
C ALA A 137 -24.75 1.28 -8.14
N ILE A 138 -24.86 1.25 -9.46
CA ILE A 138 -24.27 0.21 -10.31
C ILE A 138 -22.74 0.23 -10.19
N THR A 139 -22.13 1.42 -10.26
CA THR A 139 -20.68 1.55 -10.12
C THR A 139 -20.19 1.05 -8.78
N ALA A 140 -20.91 1.31 -7.69
CA ALA A 140 -20.58 0.80 -6.36
C ALA A 140 -20.64 -0.74 -6.30
N LEU A 141 -21.65 -1.36 -6.93
CA LEU A 141 -21.73 -2.82 -7.02
C LEU A 141 -20.53 -3.40 -7.78
N ILE A 142 -20.13 -2.79 -8.89
CA ILE A 142 -18.95 -3.22 -9.67
C ILE A 142 -17.68 -3.05 -8.83
N LEU A 143 -17.53 -1.91 -8.16
CA LEU A 143 -16.34 -1.62 -7.33
C LEU A 143 -16.27 -2.49 -6.07
N MET A 144 -17.36 -3.04 -5.58
CA MET A 144 -17.36 -3.89 -4.39
C MET A 144 -16.43 -5.09 -4.56
N PHE A 145 -16.36 -5.69 -5.76
CA PHE A 145 -15.50 -6.83 -6.03
C PHE A 145 -14.00 -6.52 -5.88
N PRO A 146 -13.41 -5.53 -6.60
CA PRO A 146 -12.01 -5.18 -6.42
C PRO A 146 -11.72 -4.63 -5.00
N VAL A 147 -12.66 -3.96 -4.35
CA VAL A 147 -12.51 -3.50 -2.97
C VAL A 147 -12.36 -4.67 -2.00
N ILE A 148 -13.18 -5.72 -2.09
CA ILE A 148 -13.07 -6.90 -1.23
C ILE A 148 -11.71 -7.58 -1.41
N ILE A 149 -11.26 -7.72 -2.66
CA ILE A 149 -9.94 -8.31 -2.96
C ILE A 149 -8.82 -7.42 -2.42
N SER A 150 -8.93 -6.11 -2.61
CA SER A 150 -7.93 -5.15 -2.11
C SER A 150 -7.79 -5.22 -0.59
N VAL A 151 -8.90 -5.20 0.15
CA VAL A 151 -8.92 -5.29 1.61
C VAL A 151 -8.23 -6.57 2.11
N ARG A 152 -8.50 -7.72 1.48
CA ARG A 152 -7.83 -9.00 1.80
C ARG A 152 -6.34 -8.97 1.43
N GLY A 153 -6.02 -8.46 0.25
CA GLY A 153 -4.65 -8.33 -0.24
C GLY A 153 -3.80 -7.40 0.63
N MET A 154 -4.35 -6.26 1.03
CA MET A 154 -3.66 -5.30 1.89
C MET A 154 -3.38 -5.84 3.30
N LYS A 155 -4.28 -6.63 3.88
CA LYS A 155 -4.02 -7.35 5.14
C LYS A 155 -2.80 -8.26 5.04
N ARG A 156 -2.57 -8.85 3.86
CA ARG A 156 -1.42 -9.72 3.56
C ARG A 156 -0.22 -8.96 3.00
N ARG A 157 -0.28 -7.63 2.97
CA ARG A 157 0.73 -6.75 2.36
C ARG A 157 1.07 -7.13 0.92
N SER A 158 0.07 -7.56 0.14
CA SER A 158 0.23 -7.90 -1.27
C SER A 158 0.25 -6.65 -2.14
N SER A 159 1.18 -6.59 -3.09
CA SER A 159 1.24 -5.52 -4.10
C SER A 159 -0.04 -5.45 -4.96
N MET A 160 -0.67 -6.61 -5.23
CA MET A 160 -1.95 -6.65 -5.94
C MET A 160 -3.09 -6.00 -5.13
N GLY A 161 -3.09 -6.22 -3.79
CA GLY A 161 -4.05 -5.54 -2.90
C GLY A 161 -3.89 -4.03 -2.92
N LEU A 162 -2.66 -3.52 -2.90
CA LEU A 162 -2.36 -2.10 -3.02
C LEU A 162 -2.80 -1.54 -4.37
N PHE A 163 -2.51 -2.25 -5.47
CA PHE A 163 -2.91 -1.83 -6.82
C PHE A 163 -4.43 -1.68 -6.92
N LEU A 164 -5.18 -2.69 -6.51
CA LEU A 164 -6.65 -2.67 -6.55
C LEU A 164 -7.22 -1.56 -5.65
N ALA A 165 -6.63 -1.31 -4.47
CA ALA A 165 -7.01 -0.19 -3.62
C ALA A 165 -6.80 1.15 -4.34
N SER A 166 -5.63 1.34 -4.98
CA SER A 166 -5.31 2.58 -5.69
C SER A 166 -6.25 2.84 -6.87
N VAL A 167 -6.63 1.79 -7.60
CA VAL A 167 -7.57 1.90 -8.74
C VAL A 167 -9.01 2.18 -8.28
N SER A 168 -9.39 1.69 -7.10
CA SER A 168 -10.76 1.88 -6.59
C SER A 168 -11.01 3.23 -5.90
N ILE A 169 -9.97 4.00 -5.53
CA ILE A 169 -10.11 5.28 -4.80
C ILE A 169 -10.70 6.43 -5.65
N PRO A 170 -10.36 6.63 -6.94
CA PRO A 170 -10.78 7.83 -7.67
C PRO A 170 -12.29 8.03 -7.77
N ILE A 171 -13.06 6.96 -7.96
CA ILE A 171 -14.53 7.06 -8.13
C ILE A 171 -15.20 7.50 -6.82
N PRO A 172 -14.91 6.89 -5.66
CA PRO A 172 -15.37 7.41 -4.38
C PRO A 172 -15.00 8.88 -4.13
N LEU A 173 -13.77 9.30 -4.44
CA LEU A 173 -13.38 10.71 -4.26
C LEU A 173 -14.26 11.68 -5.07
N VAL A 174 -14.66 11.30 -6.27
CA VAL A 174 -15.59 12.10 -7.07
C VAL A 174 -16.98 12.17 -6.41
N LEU A 175 -17.50 11.04 -5.92
CA LEU A 175 -18.79 11.01 -5.23
C LEU A 175 -18.76 11.83 -3.94
N GLY A 176 -17.71 11.70 -3.14
CA GLY A 176 -17.53 12.50 -1.92
C GLY A 176 -17.51 14.01 -2.21
N ALA A 177 -16.82 14.42 -3.28
CA ALA A 177 -16.81 15.83 -3.71
C ALA A 177 -18.20 16.31 -4.16
N LEU A 178 -18.94 15.48 -4.90
CA LEU A 178 -20.32 15.78 -5.32
C LEU A 178 -21.26 15.87 -4.10
N ALA A 179 -21.10 14.98 -3.13
CA ALA A 179 -21.90 14.99 -1.91
C ALA A 179 -21.66 16.26 -1.08
N ILE A 180 -20.40 16.72 -0.97
CA ILE A 180 -20.08 17.98 -0.31
C ILE A 180 -20.69 19.16 -1.06
N ASN A 181 -20.49 19.23 -2.40
CA ASN A 181 -21.02 20.31 -3.21
C ASN A 181 -22.55 20.39 -3.11
N TYR A 182 -23.24 19.26 -3.26
CA TYR A 182 -24.70 19.18 -3.11
C TYR A 182 -25.14 19.59 -1.70
N GLY A 183 -24.51 19.03 -0.65
CA GLY A 183 -24.89 19.33 0.73
C GLY A 183 -24.71 20.79 1.11
N VAL A 184 -23.60 21.43 0.66
CA VAL A 184 -23.38 22.88 0.89
C VAL A 184 -24.44 23.72 0.16
N HIS A 185 -24.71 23.39 -1.10
CA HIS A 185 -25.71 24.14 -1.91
C HIS A 185 -27.12 23.98 -1.31
N ALA A 186 -27.54 22.76 -1.04
CA ALA A 186 -28.88 22.48 -0.54
C ALA A 186 -29.12 23.08 0.87
N LEU A 187 -28.09 23.17 1.73
CA LEU A 187 -28.25 23.84 3.04
C LEU A 187 -28.34 25.37 2.92
N GLN A 188 -27.92 25.95 1.80
CA GLN A 188 -28.06 27.39 1.52
C GLN A 188 -29.39 27.74 0.86
N ASP A 189 -30.06 26.76 0.24
CA ASP A 189 -31.34 26.96 -0.45
C ASP A 189 -32.47 26.14 0.20
N PRO A 190 -33.37 26.79 1.00
CA PRO A 190 -34.50 26.11 1.63
C PRO A 190 -35.44 25.40 0.61
N SER A 191 -35.47 25.84 -0.65
CA SER A 191 -36.29 25.21 -1.67
C SER A 191 -35.84 23.80 -2.03
N GLU A 192 -34.52 23.57 -2.03
CA GLU A 192 -33.92 22.25 -2.24
C GLU A 192 -34.29 21.28 -1.12
N ILE A 193 -34.23 21.72 0.15
CA ILE A 193 -34.64 20.90 1.29
C ILE A 193 -36.13 20.56 1.22
N SER A 194 -36.97 21.54 0.84
CA SER A 194 -38.40 21.31 0.64
C SER A 194 -38.70 20.31 -0.47
N SER A 195 -37.90 20.34 -1.55
CA SER A 195 -38.01 19.38 -2.66
C SER A 195 -37.65 17.96 -2.19
N VAL A 196 -36.57 17.81 -1.43
CA VAL A 196 -36.18 16.50 -0.82
C VAL A 196 -37.28 16.00 0.13
N ALA A 197 -37.83 16.89 0.98
CA ALA A 197 -38.91 16.54 1.89
C ALA A 197 -40.15 16.03 1.16
N ALA A 198 -40.53 16.71 0.07
CA ALA A 198 -41.67 16.32 -0.77
C ALA A 198 -41.43 14.99 -1.50
N GLN A 199 -40.25 14.79 -2.09
CA GLN A 199 -39.91 13.56 -2.83
C GLN A 199 -39.87 12.32 -1.93
N LEU A 200 -39.34 12.47 -0.70
CA LEU A 200 -39.21 11.37 0.25
C LEU A 200 -40.42 11.23 1.18
N HIS A 201 -41.42 12.13 1.09
CA HIS A 201 -42.60 12.17 1.97
C HIS A 201 -42.22 12.22 3.45
N ILE A 202 -41.20 13.03 3.79
CA ILE A 202 -40.69 13.19 5.16
C ILE A 202 -40.85 14.66 5.64
N PRO A 203 -40.86 14.91 6.97
CA PRO A 203 -40.86 16.27 7.50
C PRO A 203 -39.62 17.06 7.07
N TYR A 204 -39.77 18.38 6.90
CA TYR A 204 -38.68 19.29 6.50
C TYR A 204 -37.42 19.13 7.35
N ALA A 205 -37.56 19.07 8.68
CA ALA A 205 -36.43 18.86 9.59
C ALA A 205 -35.68 17.52 9.36
N ALA A 206 -36.38 16.47 8.95
CA ALA A 206 -35.76 15.20 8.61
C ALA A 206 -35.02 15.28 7.27
N ALA A 207 -35.55 16.01 6.28
CA ALA A 207 -34.86 16.26 5.00
C ALA A 207 -33.59 17.10 5.21
N GLU A 208 -33.65 18.15 6.04
CA GLU A 208 -32.49 18.96 6.42
C GLU A 208 -31.41 18.09 7.09
N GLY A 209 -31.80 17.23 8.03
CA GLY A 209 -30.89 16.27 8.67
C GLY A 209 -30.23 15.29 7.69
N LEU A 210 -30.99 14.81 6.65
CA LEU A 210 -30.44 13.94 5.60
C LEU A 210 -29.42 14.67 4.73
N VAL A 211 -29.70 15.92 4.35
CA VAL A 211 -28.76 16.75 3.58
C VAL A 211 -27.50 17.01 4.38
N ALA A 212 -27.63 17.39 5.66
CA ALA A 212 -26.50 17.58 6.54
C ALA A 212 -25.68 16.27 6.73
N LEU A 213 -26.34 15.13 6.87
CA LEU A 213 -25.69 13.82 6.95
C LEU A 213 -24.93 13.51 5.65
N THR A 214 -25.51 13.78 4.47
CA THR A 214 -24.85 13.61 3.19
C THR A 214 -23.58 14.43 3.08
N LEU A 215 -23.61 15.69 3.52
CA LEU A 215 -22.42 16.56 3.59
C LEU A 215 -21.35 15.97 4.51
N VAL A 216 -21.72 15.56 5.73
CA VAL A 216 -20.77 14.96 6.68
C VAL A 216 -20.14 13.68 6.14
N LEU A 217 -20.94 12.79 5.55
CA LEU A 217 -20.45 11.57 4.93
C LEU A 217 -19.50 11.85 3.77
N GLY A 218 -19.81 12.84 2.91
CA GLY A 218 -18.93 13.29 1.84
C GLY A 218 -17.58 13.80 2.34
N VAL A 219 -17.58 14.57 3.45
CA VAL A 219 -16.33 15.05 4.09
C VAL A 219 -15.51 13.88 4.63
N ILE A 220 -16.14 12.95 5.35
CA ILE A 220 -15.46 11.76 5.88
C ILE A 220 -14.85 10.94 4.74
N GLU A 221 -15.59 10.72 3.66
CA GLU A 221 -15.15 10.01 2.48
C GLU A 221 -13.93 10.67 1.86
N LEU A 222 -14.04 11.96 1.53
CA LEU A 222 -12.99 12.71 0.86
C LEU A 222 -11.70 12.76 1.68
N VAL A 223 -11.79 13.11 2.96
CA VAL A 223 -10.64 13.23 3.85
C VAL A 223 -9.97 11.86 4.07
N SER A 224 -10.77 10.83 4.36
CA SER A 224 -10.24 9.50 4.68
C SER A 224 -9.58 8.85 3.47
N LEU A 225 -10.19 8.94 2.28
CA LEU A 225 -9.63 8.34 1.06
C LEU A 225 -8.43 9.12 0.53
N SER A 226 -8.44 10.46 0.63
CA SER A 226 -7.27 11.28 0.27
C SER A 226 -6.07 10.95 1.17
N TYR A 227 -6.28 10.86 2.49
CA TYR A 227 -5.25 10.42 3.42
C TYR A 227 -4.73 9.01 3.07
N ALA A 228 -5.64 8.06 2.82
CA ALA A 228 -5.28 6.70 2.45
C ALA A 228 -4.45 6.66 1.16
N ALA A 229 -4.84 7.41 0.12
CA ALA A 229 -4.14 7.47 -1.16
C ALA A 229 -2.70 7.99 -0.99
N VAL A 230 -2.53 9.11 -0.27
CA VAL A 230 -1.20 9.69 0.02
C VAL A 230 -0.34 8.70 0.79
N MET A 231 -0.88 8.10 1.84
CA MET A 231 -0.13 7.15 2.68
C MET A 231 0.22 5.86 1.94
N PHE A 232 -0.65 5.36 1.05
CA PHE A 232 -0.36 4.22 0.19
C PHE A 232 0.77 4.52 -0.79
N TYR A 233 0.77 5.70 -1.38
CA TYR A 233 1.86 6.13 -2.27
C TYR A 233 3.20 6.23 -1.52
N LEU A 234 3.23 6.89 -0.36
CA LEU A 234 4.43 7.06 0.46
C LEU A 234 4.98 5.72 0.98
N HIS A 235 4.09 4.78 1.32
CA HIS A 235 4.45 3.50 1.92
C HIS A 235 4.29 2.30 0.97
N ARG A 236 4.29 2.54 -0.37
CA ARG A 236 4.11 1.47 -1.37
C ARG A 236 5.11 0.31 -1.24
N HIS A 237 6.30 0.57 -0.74
CA HIS A 237 7.33 -0.46 -0.53
C HIS A 237 7.05 -1.39 0.67
N ALA A 238 6.03 -1.12 1.47
CA ALA A 238 5.56 -2.03 2.52
C ALA A 238 4.83 -3.27 1.95
N PHE A 239 4.42 -3.20 0.68
CA PHE A 239 3.65 -4.23 -0.01
C PHE A 239 4.57 -5.00 -0.99
N LEU A 240 4.53 -6.34 -0.92
CA LEU A 240 5.40 -7.27 -1.68
C LEU A 240 4.67 -7.93 -2.85
#